data_e5cbb032ee9f89a2480ce006ad82bcae
#
_entry.id   e5cbb032ee9f89a2480ce006ad82bcae
#
_cell.length_a   1.000
_cell.length_b   1.000
_cell.length_c   1.000
_cell.angle_alpha   90.00
_cell.angle_beta   90.00
_cell.angle_gamma   90.00
#
_symmetry.space_group_name_H-M   'P 1'
#
loop_
_entity.id
_entity.type
_entity.pdbx_description
1 polymer ?
#
loop_
_entity_poly.entity_id
_entity_poly.type
_entity_poly.pdbx_seq_one_letter_code
_entity_poly.pdbx_strand_id
1 'polypeptide(L)'
;MSAPKTLFDKIWNAHLVHQQEDGTCLIYIDRHLVHEVTSPQAFEGLRNTDRAVRAPNRTLAVADHNIPTTDRSVGIEDEESRIQVEALETNAADFGVPYFAMDDIRQGIVHVIGPEQGFTLPGMTIVCGDSHTATHGAFGALAFGIGTSEVEHVLATQTLIQKPAKNMRITVDGTLADSVTAKDVILAIIGKIGTAGGTGHVIEFAGSVIRGFSMEGRMTVCNMAIEAGARAGMIAPDQTTYDYLADRPMTPKGDHWDRAVAYWQTLPSDADAVYDVEVTLAAEDIAPTVTWGTSPEDALAITGSVPNPETEKDANKRAKMERAIAYMGLTPGQKLTDIKVDTVFIGSCTNSRIEDLRAAAALAEGRKVADGMRALVVPGSGLVKEQAEAEGLDKVFIDAGFEWREPGCSMCLAMNADKLAEGERCASTSNRNFEGRQGRGGRTHLVSPQMAVAAALSGHLADVRNI
;
A
#
# COMPACT_ATOMS: atom_id res chain seq x y z
N MET A 1 -28.32 -26.88 -5.05
CA MET A 1 -27.40 -26.00 -4.26
C MET A 1 -26.57 -25.24 -5.27
N SER A 2 -26.37 -23.93 -5.08
CA SER A 2 -25.45 -23.15 -5.91
C SER A 2 -24.00 -23.65 -5.68
N ALA A 3 -23.13 -23.54 -6.69
CA ALA A 3 -21.73 -23.87 -6.53
C ALA A 3 -21.09 -23.01 -5.42
N PRO A 4 -20.15 -23.57 -4.64
CA PRO A 4 -19.39 -22.82 -3.63
C PRO A 4 -18.69 -21.63 -4.27
N LYS A 5 -18.61 -20.51 -3.55
CA LYS A 5 -18.10 -19.24 -4.05
C LYS A 5 -16.96 -18.71 -3.16
N THR A 6 -15.95 -18.15 -3.79
CA THR A 6 -14.91 -17.36 -3.10
C THR A 6 -15.45 -16.00 -2.68
N LEU A 7 -14.74 -15.31 -1.80
CA LEU A 7 -15.00 -13.92 -1.44
C LEU A 7 -15.08 -13.02 -2.69
N PHE A 8 -14.14 -13.19 -3.62
CA PHE A 8 -14.16 -12.49 -4.90
C PHE A 8 -15.43 -12.77 -5.70
N ASP A 9 -15.81 -14.05 -5.87
CA ASP A 9 -17.00 -14.44 -6.64
C ASP A 9 -18.27 -13.85 -6.07
N LYS A 10 -18.40 -13.81 -4.73
CA LYS A 10 -19.56 -13.22 -4.04
C LYS A 10 -19.70 -11.74 -4.36
N ILE A 11 -18.59 -10.99 -4.24
CA ILE A 11 -18.61 -9.55 -4.49
C ILE A 11 -18.79 -9.27 -5.98
N TRP A 12 -18.04 -9.94 -6.85
CA TRP A 12 -18.15 -9.78 -8.29
C TRP A 12 -19.58 -10.00 -8.78
N ASN A 13 -20.19 -11.12 -8.38
CA ASN A 13 -21.54 -11.46 -8.81
C ASN A 13 -22.61 -10.48 -8.28
N ALA A 14 -22.41 -9.90 -7.09
CA ALA A 14 -23.30 -8.91 -6.52
C ALA A 14 -23.23 -7.56 -7.27
N HIS A 15 -22.12 -7.28 -7.94
CA HIS A 15 -21.88 -6.03 -8.68
C HIS A 15 -21.96 -6.17 -10.21
N LEU A 16 -22.20 -7.37 -10.70
CA LEU A 16 -22.36 -7.64 -12.13
C LEU A 16 -23.66 -7.03 -12.64
N VAL A 17 -23.55 -6.00 -13.48
CA VAL A 17 -24.67 -5.32 -14.14
C VAL A 17 -25.05 -6.04 -15.43
N HIS A 18 -24.05 -6.40 -16.24
CA HIS A 18 -24.23 -7.06 -17.52
C HIS A 18 -22.98 -7.84 -17.91
N GLN A 19 -23.18 -8.99 -18.57
CA GLN A 19 -22.09 -9.76 -19.15
C GLN A 19 -22.34 -9.92 -20.65
N GLN A 20 -21.33 -9.60 -21.45
CA GLN A 20 -21.36 -9.78 -22.91
C GLN A 20 -21.02 -11.23 -23.28
N GLU A 21 -21.31 -11.60 -24.54
CA GLU A 21 -21.04 -12.95 -25.06
C GLU A 21 -19.54 -13.30 -25.05
N ASP A 22 -18.65 -12.31 -25.18
CA ASP A 22 -17.18 -12.49 -25.14
C ASP A 22 -16.63 -12.62 -23.70
N GLY A 23 -17.50 -12.63 -22.70
CA GLY A 23 -17.15 -12.68 -21.27
C GLY A 23 -16.77 -11.33 -20.66
N THR A 24 -16.82 -10.24 -21.41
CA THR A 24 -16.63 -8.87 -20.89
C THR A 24 -17.82 -8.50 -20.01
N CYS A 25 -17.56 -7.90 -18.85
CA CYS A 25 -18.55 -7.57 -17.85
C CYS A 25 -18.61 -6.08 -17.60
N LEU A 26 -19.81 -5.55 -17.42
CA LEU A 26 -20.05 -4.25 -16.82
C LEU A 26 -20.32 -4.46 -15.34
N ILE A 27 -19.47 -3.91 -14.49
CA ILE A 27 -19.59 -4.00 -13.03
C ILE A 27 -19.93 -2.64 -12.43
N TYR A 28 -20.75 -2.65 -11.38
CA TYR A 28 -21.05 -1.44 -10.61
C TYR A 28 -19.91 -1.12 -9.66
N ILE A 29 -19.61 0.16 -9.48
CA ILE A 29 -18.57 0.66 -8.57
C ILE A 29 -19.22 1.43 -7.42
N ASP A 30 -19.03 0.96 -6.19
CA ASP A 30 -19.63 1.57 -5.00
C ASP A 30 -18.92 2.84 -4.57
N ARG A 31 -17.58 2.84 -4.62
CA ARG A 31 -16.74 3.93 -4.11
C ARG A 31 -15.61 4.27 -5.08
N HIS A 32 -15.36 5.56 -5.21
CA HIS A 32 -14.29 6.07 -6.03
C HIS A 32 -13.42 7.02 -5.20
N LEU A 33 -12.14 6.69 -5.06
CA LEU A 33 -11.14 7.57 -4.47
C LEU A 33 -10.40 8.30 -5.60
N VAL A 34 -10.18 9.59 -5.43
CA VAL A 34 -9.61 10.46 -6.47
C VAL A 34 -8.47 11.29 -5.88
N HIS A 35 -7.35 11.36 -6.59
CA HIS A 35 -6.21 12.19 -6.22
C HIS A 35 -5.74 13.05 -7.41
N GLU A 36 -4.80 13.96 -7.17
CA GLU A 36 -4.40 15.00 -8.11
C GLU A 36 -3.70 14.50 -9.37
N VAL A 37 -3.03 13.33 -9.32
CA VAL A 37 -2.17 12.87 -10.43
C VAL A 37 -2.97 12.34 -11.62
N THR A 38 -4.06 11.60 -11.38
CA THR A 38 -4.81 10.89 -12.43
C THR A 38 -6.18 11.48 -12.73
N SER A 39 -6.56 12.56 -12.05
CA SER A 39 -7.90 13.12 -12.17
C SER A 39 -8.07 14.33 -13.11
N PRO A 40 -7.05 15.18 -13.38
CA PRO A 40 -7.27 16.40 -14.16
C PRO A 40 -7.91 16.15 -15.52
N GLN A 41 -7.36 15.21 -16.31
CA GLN A 41 -7.87 14.87 -17.64
C GLN A 41 -9.26 14.19 -17.58
N ALA A 42 -9.52 13.42 -16.51
CA ALA A 42 -10.82 12.78 -16.32
C ALA A 42 -11.95 13.82 -16.10
N PHE A 43 -11.71 14.83 -15.26
CA PHE A 43 -12.66 15.92 -15.07
C PHE A 43 -12.78 16.83 -16.30
N GLU A 44 -11.70 17.05 -17.03
CA GLU A 44 -11.73 17.76 -18.31
C GLU A 44 -12.61 17.04 -19.33
N GLY A 45 -12.50 15.71 -19.42
CA GLY A 45 -13.35 14.89 -20.29
C GLY A 45 -14.84 15.03 -19.93
N LEU A 46 -15.19 15.08 -18.65
CA LEU A 46 -16.56 15.35 -18.20
C LEU A 46 -17.05 16.74 -18.66
N ARG A 47 -16.24 17.79 -18.49
CA ARG A 47 -16.60 19.15 -18.95
C ARG A 47 -16.81 19.20 -20.45
N ASN A 48 -15.90 18.62 -21.22
CA ASN A 48 -15.94 18.62 -22.69
C ASN A 48 -17.16 17.89 -23.24
N THR A 49 -17.73 16.97 -22.47
CA THR A 49 -18.91 16.18 -22.84
C THR A 49 -20.20 16.60 -22.12
N ASP A 50 -20.15 17.71 -21.35
CA ASP A 50 -21.25 18.25 -20.55
C ASP A 50 -21.89 17.18 -19.62
N ARG A 51 -21.02 16.42 -18.91
CA ARG A 51 -21.42 15.38 -17.99
C ARG A 51 -21.10 15.77 -16.55
N ALA A 52 -22.06 15.52 -15.67
CA ALA A 52 -21.85 15.64 -14.22
C ALA A 52 -21.19 14.37 -13.65
N VAL A 53 -20.58 14.49 -12.47
CA VAL A 53 -20.24 13.32 -11.66
C VAL A 53 -21.55 12.67 -11.19
N ARG A 54 -21.74 11.40 -11.51
CA ARG A 54 -22.98 10.66 -11.26
C ARG A 54 -23.35 10.57 -9.80
N ALA A 55 -22.37 10.35 -8.93
CA ALA A 55 -22.60 10.21 -7.49
C ALA A 55 -21.46 10.84 -6.68
N PRO A 56 -21.46 12.18 -6.52
CA PRO A 56 -20.41 12.88 -5.78
C PRO A 56 -20.20 12.35 -4.36
N ASN A 57 -21.28 12.00 -3.65
CA ASN A 57 -21.23 11.47 -2.29
C ASN A 57 -20.65 10.04 -2.17
N ARG A 58 -20.35 9.39 -3.28
CA ARG A 58 -19.66 8.09 -3.35
C ARG A 58 -18.24 8.23 -3.87
N THR A 59 -17.83 9.47 -4.12
CA THR A 59 -16.47 9.85 -4.51
C THR A 59 -15.85 10.65 -3.38
N LEU A 60 -14.57 10.42 -3.09
CA LEU A 60 -13.81 11.16 -2.10
C LEU A 60 -12.47 11.56 -2.71
N ALA A 61 -12.16 12.85 -2.69
CA ALA A 61 -10.95 13.40 -3.26
C ALA A 61 -9.98 13.87 -2.17
N VAL A 62 -8.67 13.70 -2.42
CA VAL A 62 -7.57 14.20 -1.58
C VAL A 62 -6.32 14.37 -2.43
N ALA A 63 -5.51 15.38 -2.14
CA ALA A 63 -4.15 15.48 -2.69
C ALA A 63 -3.17 14.84 -1.72
N ASP A 64 -2.26 13.98 -2.22
CA ASP A 64 -1.33 13.21 -1.40
C ASP A 64 0.05 12.97 -2.02
N HIS A 65 0.20 13.09 -3.34
CA HIS A 65 1.46 12.84 -4.06
C HIS A 65 2.30 14.10 -4.22
N ASN A 66 1.69 15.20 -4.65
CA ASN A 66 2.35 16.45 -5.04
C ASN A 66 2.38 17.50 -3.93
N ILE A 67 2.05 17.13 -2.71
CA ILE A 67 2.04 18.03 -1.57
C ILE A 67 3.37 17.99 -0.80
N PRO A 68 3.80 19.12 -0.21
CA PRO A 68 4.99 19.17 0.63
C PRO A 68 4.75 18.43 1.95
N THR A 69 5.79 17.74 2.42
CA THR A 69 5.86 17.12 3.74
C THR A 69 6.69 17.95 4.72
N THR A 70 7.15 19.11 4.28
CA THR A 70 7.83 20.14 5.08
C THR A 70 6.85 21.24 5.49
N ASP A 71 7.33 22.44 5.73
CA ASP A 71 6.50 23.60 6.09
C ASP A 71 5.50 23.93 4.96
N ARG A 72 4.23 23.70 5.21
CA ARG A 72 3.13 23.95 4.28
C ARG A 72 2.70 25.41 4.20
N SER A 73 3.17 26.27 5.12
CA SER A 73 2.84 27.69 5.12
C SER A 73 3.41 28.45 3.92
N VAL A 74 4.45 27.91 3.29
CA VAL A 74 5.05 28.45 2.06
C VAL A 74 4.35 28.01 0.77
N GLY A 75 3.36 27.10 0.90
CA GLY A 75 2.65 26.53 -0.25
C GLY A 75 3.45 25.46 -1.00
N ILE A 76 3.03 25.18 -2.24
CA ILE A 76 3.67 24.19 -3.13
C ILE A 76 4.59 24.95 -4.08
N GLU A 77 5.92 24.79 -3.91
CA GLU A 77 6.93 25.52 -4.68
C GLU A 77 7.04 25.01 -6.13
N ASP A 78 6.93 23.69 -6.33
CA ASP A 78 6.96 23.09 -7.67
C ASP A 78 5.70 23.46 -8.45
N GLU A 79 5.86 24.09 -9.61
CA GLU A 79 4.76 24.63 -10.38
C GLU A 79 3.83 23.54 -10.94
N GLU A 80 4.37 22.42 -11.41
CA GLU A 80 3.56 21.33 -11.98
C GLU A 80 2.74 20.65 -10.86
N SER A 81 3.34 20.42 -9.71
CA SER A 81 2.68 19.89 -8.52
C SER A 81 1.56 20.80 -8.05
N ARG A 82 1.81 22.12 -7.99
CA ARG A 82 0.82 23.11 -7.59
C ARG A 82 -0.37 23.14 -8.54
N ILE A 83 -0.14 23.16 -9.85
CA ILE A 83 -1.20 23.15 -10.87
C ILE A 83 -2.09 21.91 -10.71
N GLN A 84 -1.52 20.73 -10.45
CA GLN A 84 -2.29 19.50 -10.30
C GLN A 84 -3.16 19.52 -9.03
N VAL A 85 -2.64 20.02 -7.91
CA VAL A 85 -3.39 20.14 -6.66
C VAL A 85 -4.51 21.17 -6.79
N GLU A 86 -4.24 22.37 -7.34
CA GLU A 86 -5.23 23.41 -7.60
C GLU A 86 -6.32 22.93 -8.58
N ALA A 87 -5.95 22.14 -9.58
CA ALA A 87 -6.90 21.54 -10.51
C ALA A 87 -7.83 20.54 -9.81
N LEU A 88 -7.32 19.71 -8.90
CA LEU A 88 -8.14 18.78 -8.12
C LEU A 88 -9.13 19.54 -7.23
N GLU A 89 -8.67 20.56 -6.53
CA GLU A 89 -9.51 21.40 -5.66
C GLU A 89 -10.66 22.07 -6.45
N THR A 90 -10.30 22.70 -7.57
CA THR A 90 -11.28 23.32 -8.47
C THR A 90 -12.28 22.30 -9.01
N ASN A 91 -11.80 21.14 -9.45
CA ASN A 91 -12.65 20.07 -9.97
C ASN A 91 -13.59 19.53 -8.89
N ALA A 92 -13.09 19.31 -7.69
CA ALA A 92 -13.91 18.82 -6.58
C ALA A 92 -15.04 19.81 -6.25
N ALA A 93 -14.74 21.11 -6.23
CA ALA A 93 -15.73 22.16 -6.00
C ALA A 93 -16.77 22.22 -7.13
N ASP A 94 -16.34 22.24 -8.39
CA ASP A 94 -17.21 22.36 -9.58
C ASP A 94 -18.18 21.18 -9.71
N PHE A 95 -17.72 19.97 -9.37
CA PHE A 95 -18.50 18.74 -9.51
C PHE A 95 -19.15 18.28 -8.20
N GLY A 96 -18.99 19.05 -7.09
CA GLY A 96 -19.58 18.75 -5.80
C GLY A 96 -19.02 17.50 -5.12
N VAL A 97 -17.78 17.13 -5.42
CA VAL A 97 -17.09 15.98 -4.82
C VAL A 97 -16.50 16.38 -3.47
N PRO A 98 -16.75 15.64 -2.38
CA PRO A 98 -16.06 15.84 -1.11
C PRO A 98 -14.54 15.81 -1.29
N TYR A 99 -13.86 16.82 -0.74
CA TYR A 99 -12.42 16.99 -0.85
C TYR A 99 -11.80 17.31 0.50
N PHE A 100 -10.72 16.64 0.86
CA PHE A 100 -9.91 17.00 2.02
C PHE A 100 -8.74 17.85 1.55
N ALA A 101 -8.81 19.14 1.83
CA ALA A 101 -7.80 20.12 1.47
C ALA A 101 -6.49 19.89 2.25
N MET A 102 -5.39 20.49 1.80
CA MET A 102 -4.06 20.29 2.38
C MET A 102 -3.97 20.70 3.86
N ASP A 103 -4.83 21.62 4.31
CA ASP A 103 -4.95 22.09 5.70
C ASP A 103 -6.05 21.37 6.51
N ASP A 104 -6.81 20.46 5.90
CA ASP A 104 -7.79 19.64 6.61
C ASP A 104 -7.07 18.56 7.42
N ILE A 105 -7.40 18.42 8.71
CA ILE A 105 -6.82 17.39 9.58
C ILE A 105 -7.03 15.97 9.04
N ARG A 106 -8.04 15.75 8.20
CA ARG A 106 -8.32 14.46 7.56
C ARG A 106 -7.49 14.22 6.30
N GLN A 107 -6.71 15.23 5.85
CA GLN A 107 -5.83 15.07 4.69
C GLN A 107 -4.77 14.00 4.99
N GLY A 108 -4.44 13.22 3.98
CA GLY A 108 -3.43 12.18 4.05
C GLY A 108 -3.43 11.33 2.79
N ILE A 109 -2.65 10.27 2.82
CA ILE A 109 -2.53 9.31 1.71
C ILE A 109 -3.91 8.71 1.42
N VAL A 110 -4.31 8.71 0.15
CA VAL A 110 -5.63 8.26 -0.30
C VAL A 110 -6.03 6.88 0.23
N HIS A 111 -5.07 5.95 0.34
CA HIS A 111 -5.29 4.60 0.87
C HIS A 111 -5.21 4.50 2.41
N VAL A 112 -4.93 5.60 3.09
CA VAL A 112 -5.03 5.72 4.54
C VAL A 112 -6.35 6.37 4.93
N ILE A 113 -6.71 7.47 4.29
CA ILE A 113 -7.93 8.23 4.65
C ILE A 113 -9.22 7.43 4.38
N GLY A 114 -9.28 6.64 3.31
CA GLY A 114 -10.46 5.84 2.99
C GLY A 114 -10.86 4.90 4.13
N PRO A 115 -9.95 4.05 4.64
CA PRO A 115 -10.14 3.26 5.86
C PRO A 115 -10.44 4.09 7.11
N GLU A 116 -9.67 5.12 7.39
CA GLU A 116 -9.85 5.97 8.58
C GLU A 116 -11.22 6.60 8.67
N GLN A 117 -11.76 7.04 7.54
CA GLN A 117 -13.08 7.65 7.51
C GLN A 117 -14.23 6.62 7.48
N GLY A 118 -13.92 5.31 7.32
CA GLY A 118 -14.94 4.29 7.10
C GLY A 118 -15.60 4.41 5.72
N PHE A 119 -14.92 5.04 4.76
CA PHE A 119 -15.33 5.07 3.36
C PHE A 119 -15.15 3.71 2.69
N THR A 120 -14.19 2.93 3.17
CA THR A 120 -13.91 1.55 2.79
C THR A 120 -14.74 0.61 3.65
N LEU A 121 -15.60 -0.20 3.05
CA LEU A 121 -16.45 -1.16 3.75
C LEU A 121 -16.39 -2.55 3.10
N PRO A 122 -16.60 -3.64 3.87
CA PRO A 122 -16.65 -5.00 3.33
C PRO A 122 -17.73 -5.17 2.26
N GLY A 123 -17.43 -5.99 1.26
CA GLY A 123 -18.35 -6.33 0.19
C GLY A 123 -18.54 -5.25 -0.88
N MET A 124 -17.85 -4.13 -0.79
CA MET A 124 -17.89 -3.06 -1.79
C MET A 124 -16.88 -3.26 -2.92
N THR A 125 -17.16 -2.64 -4.07
CA THR A 125 -16.20 -2.38 -5.14
C THR A 125 -15.62 -0.98 -4.97
N ILE A 126 -14.28 -0.87 -4.97
CA ILE A 126 -13.57 0.40 -4.75
C ILE A 126 -12.52 0.58 -5.83
N VAL A 127 -12.48 1.76 -6.44
CA VAL A 127 -11.47 2.10 -7.44
C VAL A 127 -10.78 3.43 -7.13
N CYS A 128 -9.56 3.57 -7.63
CA CYS A 128 -8.77 4.78 -7.60
C CYS A 128 -7.79 4.79 -8.78
N GLY A 129 -7.35 5.94 -9.19
CA GLY A 129 -6.29 6.10 -10.19
C GLY A 129 -4.89 5.73 -9.71
N ASP A 130 -4.77 4.92 -8.66
CA ASP A 130 -3.52 4.43 -8.06
C ASP A 130 -3.52 2.91 -7.94
N SER A 131 -2.38 2.28 -8.25
CA SER A 131 -2.25 0.82 -8.25
C SER A 131 -2.38 0.19 -6.86
N HIS A 132 -2.05 0.92 -5.77
CA HIS A 132 -2.15 0.41 -4.40
C HIS A 132 -3.57 0.49 -3.80
N THR A 133 -4.57 0.73 -4.63
CA THR A 133 -6.00 0.61 -4.27
C THR A 133 -6.32 -0.78 -3.69
N ALA A 134 -5.54 -1.80 -4.03
CA ALA A 134 -5.64 -3.13 -3.42
C ALA A 134 -5.57 -3.12 -1.88
N THR A 135 -5.01 -2.07 -1.25
CA THR A 135 -5.00 -1.87 0.21
C THR A 135 -6.39 -2.05 0.83
N HIS A 136 -7.44 -1.56 0.18
CA HIS A 136 -8.82 -1.62 0.67
C HIS A 136 -9.39 -3.05 0.70
N GLY A 137 -8.76 -3.99 0.00
CA GLY A 137 -9.11 -5.41 0.07
C GLY A 137 -8.86 -6.06 1.43
N ALA A 138 -8.08 -5.44 2.31
CA ALA A 138 -7.91 -5.81 3.71
C ALA A 138 -9.23 -5.85 4.50
N PHE A 139 -10.22 -5.11 4.03
CA PHE A 139 -11.57 -5.04 4.61
C PHE A 139 -12.55 -6.03 3.96
N GLY A 140 -12.11 -6.87 3.04
CA GLY A 140 -13.01 -7.71 2.25
C GLY A 140 -13.78 -6.91 1.18
N ALA A 141 -13.20 -5.85 0.66
CA ALA A 141 -13.67 -5.13 -0.52
C ALA A 141 -12.95 -5.63 -1.77
N LEU A 142 -13.60 -5.59 -2.92
CA LEU A 142 -12.94 -5.77 -4.21
C LEU A 142 -12.40 -4.41 -4.67
N ALA A 143 -11.11 -4.20 -4.47
CA ALA A 143 -10.48 -2.90 -4.68
C ALA A 143 -9.28 -3.00 -5.62
N PHE A 144 -9.21 -2.13 -6.63
CA PHE A 144 -8.14 -2.16 -7.62
C PHE A 144 -7.93 -0.81 -8.32
N GLY A 145 -6.69 -0.62 -8.79
CA GLY A 145 -6.30 0.56 -9.55
C GLY A 145 -6.86 0.59 -10.96
N ILE A 146 -7.17 1.79 -11.47
CA ILE A 146 -7.70 2.05 -12.81
C ILE A 146 -6.93 3.18 -13.49
N GLY A 147 -6.97 3.21 -14.82
CA GLY A 147 -6.35 4.26 -15.62
C GLY A 147 -7.21 5.53 -15.71
N THR A 148 -6.60 6.64 -16.14
CA THR A 148 -7.26 7.97 -16.21
C THR A 148 -8.58 7.97 -17.02
N SER A 149 -8.65 7.28 -18.15
CA SER A 149 -9.89 7.15 -18.94
C SER A 149 -10.96 6.33 -18.23
N GLU A 150 -10.55 5.35 -17.41
CA GLU A 150 -11.47 4.59 -16.57
C GLU A 150 -11.95 5.44 -15.38
N VAL A 151 -11.10 6.34 -14.83
CA VAL A 151 -11.51 7.33 -13.82
C VAL A 151 -12.64 8.20 -14.35
N GLU A 152 -12.51 8.76 -15.58
CA GLU A 152 -13.57 9.52 -16.22
C GLU A 152 -14.86 8.68 -16.36
N HIS A 153 -14.74 7.44 -16.85
CA HIS A 153 -15.87 6.55 -17.03
C HIS A 153 -16.63 6.28 -15.72
N VAL A 154 -15.91 5.99 -14.65
CA VAL A 154 -16.50 5.74 -13.32
C VAL A 154 -17.16 7.00 -12.75
N LEU A 155 -16.52 8.16 -12.87
CA LEU A 155 -17.12 9.44 -12.46
C LEU A 155 -18.45 9.69 -13.16
N ALA A 156 -18.51 9.40 -14.49
CA ALA A 156 -19.71 9.62 -15.30
C ALA A 156 -20.82 8.59 -15.04
N THR A 157 -20.49 7.34 -14.73
CA THR A 157 -21.44 6.21 -14.82
C THR A 157 -21.57 5.38 -13.55
N GLN A 158 -20.59 5.40 -12.65
CA GLN A 158 -20.39 4.44 -11.55
C GLN A 158 -20.31 2.98 -12.01
N THR A 159 -19.86 2.75 -13.22
CA THR A 159 -19.64 1.41 -13.76
C THR A 159 -18.28 1.30 -14.38
N LEU A 160 -17.81 0.08 -14.58
CA LEU A 160 -16.54 -0.20 -15.23
C LEU A 160 -16.63 -1.46 -16.08
N ILE A 161 -15.98 -1.44 -17.24
CA ILE A 161 -15.90 -2.59 -18.14
C ILE A 161 -14.66 -3.39 -17.76
N GLN A 162 -14.84 -4.65 -17.32
CA GLN A 162 -13.76 -5.52 -16.87
C GLN A 162 -14.01 -6.97 -17.29
N LYS A 163 -12.94 -7.78 -17.33
CA LYS A 163 -13.07 -9.25 -17.36
C LYS A 163 -12.87 -9.81 -15.95
N PRO A 164 -13.61 -10.88 -15.57
CA PRO A 164 -13.40 -11.52 -14.27
C PRO A 164 -11.98 -12.05 -14.15
N ALA A 165 -11.36 -11.83 -13.00
CA ALA A 165 -10.08 -12.41 -12.67
C ALA A 165 -10.24 -13.88 -12.25
N LYS A 166 -9.14 -14.63 -12.24
CA LYS A 166 -9.06 -15.95 -11.62
C LYS A 166 -8.88 -15.81 -10.11
N ASN A 167 -9.20 -16.87 -9.38
CA ASN A 167 -9.07 -16.95 -7.94
C ASN A 167 -7.72 -17.57 -7.54
N MET A 168 -6.96 -16.89 -6.68
CA MET A 168 -5.74 -17.43 -6.08
C MET A 168 -5.85 -17.33 -4.56
N ARG A 169 -5.45 -18.37 -3.83
CA ARG A 169 -5.35 -18.35 -2.39
C ARG A 169 -3.90 -18.48 -1.93
N ILE A 170 -3.49 -17.58 -1.03
CA ILE A 170 -2.21 -17.68 -0.36
C ILE A 170 -2.47 -17.85 1.13
N THR A 171 -2.06 -18.98 1.68
CA THR A 171 -2.26 -19.34 3.07
C THR A 171 -0.94 -19.26 3.82
N VAL A 172 -0.93 -18.51 4.93
CA VAL A 172 0.21 -18.45 5.85
C VAL A 172 -0.25 -18.94 7.22
N ASP A 173 0.24 -20.10 7.61
CA ASP A 173 -0.10 -20.73 8.90
C ASP A 173 1.12 -20.87 9.80
N GLY A 174 0.89 -21.04 11.11
CA GLY A 174 1.92 -21.19 12.13
C GLY A 174 2.00 -19.98 13.05
N THR A 175 3.17 -19.76 13.64
CA THR A 175 3.43 -18.66 14.57
C THR A 175 4.66 -17.87 14.09
N LEU A 176 4.47 -16.57 13.83
CA LEU A 176 5.58 -15.68 13.50
C LEU A 176 6.46 -15.44 14.74
N ALA A 177 7.76 -15.26 14.51
CA ALA A 177 8.64 -14.71 15.55
C ALA A 177 8.27 -13.24 15.82
N ASP A 178 8.48 -12.77 17.05
CA ASP A 178 8.08 -11.41 17.49
C ASP A 178 8.67 -10.26 16.64
N SER A 179 9.80 -10.52 15.98
CA SER A 179 10.49 -9.56 15.11
C SER A 179 10.01 -9.56 13.64
N VAL A 180 9.05 -10.43 13.29
CA VAL A 180 8.54 -10.58 11.92
C VAL A 180 7.19 -9.88 11.81
N THR A 181 7.08 -9.00 10.84
CA THR A 181 5.90 -8.15 10.62
C THR A 181 5.12 -8.56 9.38
N ALA A 182 3.95 -7.96 9.18
CA ALA A 182 3.17 -8.12 7.96
C ALA A 182 3.96 -7.73 6.69
N LYS A 183 4.90 -6.78 6.79
CA LYS A 183 5.80 -6.39 5.70
C LYS A 183 6.75 -7.53 5.32
N ASP A 184 7.32 -8.19 6.30
CA ASP A 184 8.21 -9.33 6.08
C ASP A 184 7.44 -10.49 5.44
N VAL A 185 6.21 -10.73 5.89
CA VAL A 185 5.34 -11.78 5.33
C VAL A 185 5.03 -11.52 3.86
N ILE A 186 4.61 -10.31 3.48
CA ILE A 186 4.30 -10.04 2.09
C ILE A 186 5.55 -10.02 1.20
N LEU A 187 6.69 -9.54 1.68
CA LEU A 187 7.96 -9.64 0.96
C LEU A 187 8.39 -11.10 0.75
N ALA A 188 8.24 -11.96 1.76
CA ALA A 188 8.50 -13.40 1.62
C ALA A 188 7.56 -14.07 0.60
N ILE A 189 6.27 -13.70 0.60
CA ILE A 189 5.30 -14.17 -0.41
C ILE A 189 5.77 -13.76 -1.80
N ILE A 190 6.08 -12.48 -2.02
CA ILE A 190 6.50 -11.97 -3.33
C ILE A 190 7.82 -12.61 -3.76
N GLY A 191 8.78 -12.78 -2.84
CA GLY A 191 10.03 -13.49 -3.11
C GLY A 191 9.81 -14.95 -3.55
N LYS A 192 8.75 -15.61 -3.02
CA LYS A 192 8.41 -17.00 -3.37
C LYS A 192 7.71 -17.12 -4.71
N ILE A 193 6.73 -16.28 -5.03
CA ILE A 193 5.90 -16.41 -6.23
C ILE A 193 6.37 -15.53 -7.40
N GLY A 194 7.24 -14.55 -7.13
CA GLY A 194 7.71 -13.56 -8.09
C GLY A 194 6.69 -12.44 -8.39
N THR A 195 7.15 -11.39 -9.08
CA THR A 195 6.33 -10.23 -9.46
C THR A 195 5.25 -10.53 -10.52
N ALA A 196 5.28 -11.70 -11.13
CA ALA A 196 4.27 -12.16 -12.10
C ALA A 196 3.40 -13.30 -11.57
N GLY A 197 3.64 -13.79 -10.35
CA GLY A 197 2.95 -14.96 -9.79
C GLY A 197 1.44 -14.81 -9.65
N GLY A 198 0.98 -13.60 -9.37
CA GLY A 198 -0.46 -13.27 -9.25
C GLY A 198 -1.11 -12.75 -10.53
N THR A 199 -0.39 -12.72 -11.68
CA THR A 199 -0.92 -12.13 -12.90
C THR A 199 -2.24 -12.77 -13.33
N GLY A 200 -3.25 -11.94 -13.56
CA GLY A 200 -4.61 -12.37 -13.94
C GLY A 200 -5.47 -12.91 -12.80
N HIS A 201 -4.97 -12.85 -11.55
CA HIS A 201 -5.68 -13.33 -10.37
C HIS A 201 -6.06 -12.19 -9.42
N VAL A 202 -7.09 -12.45 -8.62
CA VAL A 202 -7.31 -11.80 -7.33
C VAL A 202 -6.78 -12.77 -6.27
N ILE A 203 -5.93 -12.27 -5.37
CA ILE A 203 -5.35 -13.06 -4.29
C ILE A 203 -6.20 -12.93 -3.03
N GLU A 204 -6.72 -14.04 -2.52
CA GLU A 204 -7.26 -14.12 -1.17
C GLU A 204 -6.16 -14.59 -0.21
N PHE A 205 -5.77 -13.73 0.71
CA PHE A 205 -4.82 -14.05 1.76
C PHE A 205 -5.57 -14.69 2.94
N ALA A 206 -5.08 -15.83 3.40
CA ALA A 206 -5.71 -16.66 4.42
C ALA A 206 -4.67 -17.28 5.37
N GLY A 207 -5.13 -18.04 6.34
CA GLY A 207 -4.31 -18.73 7.33
C GLY A 207 -4.34 -18.06 8.70
N SER A 208 -3.77 -18.75 9.69
CA SER A 208 -3.76 -18.29 11.08
C SER A 208 -3.01 -16.98 11.28
N VAL A 209 -1.89 -16.81 10.55
CA VAL A 209 -1.07 -15.58 10.57
C VAL A 209 -1.86 -14.39 10.05
N ILE A 210 -2.50 -14.54 8.90
CA ILE A 210 -3.26 -13.43 8.27
C ILE A 210 -4.46 -13.03 9.14
N ARG A 211 -5.16 -13.98 9.72
CA ARG A 211 -6.26 -13.70 10.66
C ARG A 211 -5.78 -13.02 11.94
N GLY A 212 -4.57 -13.35 12.38
CA GLY A 212 -3.96 -12.77 13.58
C GLY A 212 -3.45 -11.34 13.41
N PHE A 213 -3.33 -10.83 12.18
CA PHE A 213 -2.92 -9.45 11.95
C PHE A 213 -4.01 -8.45 12.35
N SER A 214 -3.57 -7.30 12.86
CA SER A 214 -4.36 -6.08 12.96
C SER A 214 -4.83 -5.62 11.56
N MET A 215 -5.74 -4.66 11.51
CA MET A 215 -6.15 -4.10 10.21
C MET A 215 -4.98 -3.43 9.48
N GLU A 216 -4.08 -2.78 10.20
CA GLU A 216 -2.86 -2.17 9.66
C GLU A 216 -1.95 -3.21 8.99
N GLY A 217 -1.74 -4.35 9.65
CA GLY A 217 -0.99 -5.48 9.08
C GLY A 217 -1.68 -6.06 7.84
N ARG A 218 -3.02 -6.22 7.88
CA ARG A 218 -3.81 -6.68 6.73
C ARG A 218 -3.73 -5.70 5.54
N MET A 219 -3.79 -4.39 5.83
CA MET A 219 -3.61 -3.36 4.81
C MET A 219 -2.23 -3.41 4.17
N THR A 220 -1.17 -3.66 4.93
CA THR A 220 0.19 -3.85 4.41
C THR A 220 0.27 -5.04 3.45
N VAL A 221 -0.32 -6.18 3.81
CA VAL A 221 -0.34 -7.37 2.94
C VAL A 221 -1.12 -7.12 1.65
N CYS A 222 -2.33 -6.58 1.74
CA CYS A 222 -3.16 -6.29 0.57
C CYS A 222 -2.57 -5.19 -0.31
N ASN A 223 -1.94 -4.15 0.28
CA ASN A 223 -1.26 -3.08 -0.44
C ASN A 223 -0.26 -3.64 -1.44
N MET A 224 0.55 -4.60 -1.03
CA MET A 224 1.62 -5.14 -1.86
C MET A 224 1.20 -6.34 -2.72
N ALA A 225 -0.08 -6.72 -2.77
CA ALA A 225 -0.58 -7.75 -3.69
C ALA A 225 -0.30 -7.40 -5.16
N ILE A 226 -0.35 -6.12 -5.51
CA ILE A 226 -0.04 -5.63 -6.85
C ILE A 226 1.43 -5.86 -7.23
N GLU A 227 2.33 -5.91 -6.26
CA GLU A 227 3.76 -6.19 -6.49
C GLU A 227 4.01 -7.66 -6.85
N ALA A 228 3.07 -8.54 -6.54
CA ALA A 228 3.03 -9.92 -7.03
C ALA A 228 2.35 -10.04 -8.41
N GLY A 229 1.94 -8.93 -9.03
CA GLY A 229 1.24 -8.88 -10.31
C GLY A 229 -0.26 -9.15 -10.23
N ALA A 230 -0.84 -9.27 -9.03
CA ALA A 230 -2.25 -9.53 -8.85
C ALA A 230 -3.13 -8.31 -9.23
N ARG A 231 -4.37 -8.57 -9.63
CA ARG A 231 -5.38 -7.53 -9.88
C ARG A 231 -5.82 -6.85 -8.60
N ALA A 232 -5.97 -7.62 -7.52
CA ALA A 232 -6.32 -7.18 -6.18
C ALA A 232 -5.81 -8.19 -5.14
N GLY A 233 -5.69 -7.74 -3.89
CA GLY A 233 -5.49 -8.60 -2.73
C GLY A 233 -6.68 -8.45 -1.80
N MET A 234 -7.16 -9.52 -1.21
CA MET A 234 -8.34 -9.54 -0.35
C MET A 234 -8.12 -10.35 0.91
N ILE A 235 -8.73 -9.93 2.01
CA ILE A 235 -8.80 -10.70 3.25
C ILE A 235 -10.27 -10.74 3.66
N ALA A 236 -10.77 -11.92 4.01
CA ALA A 236 -12.15 -12.07 4.46
C ALA A 236 -12.40 -11.24 5.72
N PRO A 237 -13.48 -10.44 5.76
CA PRO A 237 -13.79 -9.62 6.92
C PRO A 237 -14.18 -10.50 8.12
N ASP A 238 -13.73 -10.13 9.29
CA ASP A 238 -13.99 -10.78 10.56
C ASP A 238 -14.19 -9.75 11.69
N GLN A 239 -14.20 -10.19 12.94
CA GLN A 239 -14.41 -9.31 14.08
C GLN A 239 -13.37 -8.19 14.16
N THR A 240 -12.10 -8.45 13.81
CA THR A 240 -11.05 -7.41 13.75
C THR A 240 -11.43 -6.29 12.76
N THR A 241 -12.01 -6.67 11.62
CA THR A 241 -12.50 -5.70 10.63
C THR A 241 -13.68 -4.90 11.16
N TYR A 242 -14.62 -5.54 11.84
CA TYR A 242 -15.80 -4.86 12.39
C TYR A 242 -15.42 -3.92 13.52
N ASP A 243 -14.55 -4.32 14.42
CA ASP A 243 -14.06 -3.48 15.52
C ASP A 243 -13.31 -2.23 15.00
N TYR A 244 -12.51 -2.38 13.96
CA TYR A 244 -11.82 -1.24 13.32
C TYR A 244 -12.80 -0.24 12.70
N LEU A 245 -13.88 -0.73 12.07
CA LEU A 245 -14.88 0.09 11.39
C LEU A 245 -15.92 0.69 12.34
N ALA A 246 -16.07 0.13 13.53
CA ALA A 246 -17.01 0.65 14.51
C ALA A 246 -16.74 2.14 14.75
N ASP A 247 -17.80 2.93 14.74
CA ASP A 247 -17.78 4.37 15.03
C ASP A 247 -16.99 5.26 14.04
N ARG A 248 -16.42 4.73 12.96
CA ARG A 248 -15.82 5.58 11.92
C ARG A 248 -16.88 6.54 11.32
N PRO A 249 -16.46 7.76 10.89
CA PRO A 249 -17.40 8.81 10.48
C PRO A 249 -18.40 8.40 9.38
N MET A 250 -17.96 7.65 8.36
CA MET A 250 -18.77 7.29 7.19
C MET A 250 -19.31 5.86 7.23
N THR A 251 -19.19 5.16 8.37
CA THR A 251 -19.79 3.83 8.55
C THR A 251 -21.29 3.90 8.85
N PRO A 252 -22.04 2.84 8.52
CA PRO A 252 -23.43 2.73 8.95
C PRO A 252 -23.58 2.88 10.48
N LYS A 253 -24.70 3.38 10.96
CA LYS A 253 -24.97 3.58 12.40
C LYS A 253 -26.27 2.89 12.80
N GLY A 254 -26.38 2.52 14.09
CA GLY A 254 -27.58 1.88 14.66
C GLY A 254 -28.01 0.62 13.88
N ASP A 255 -29.30 0.47 13.61
CA ASP A 255 -29.85 -0.69 12.88
C ASP A 255 -29.22 -0.92 11.49
N HIS A 256 -28.65 0.13 10.87
CA HIS A 256 -27.93 -0.02 9.61
C HIS A 256 -26.59 -0.72 9.81
N TRP A 257 -25.92 -0.47 10.94
CA TRP A 257 -24.69 -1.15 11.32
C TRP A 257 -24.95 -2.65 11.52
N ASP A 258 -25.97 -3.00 12.29
CA ASP A 258 -26.30 -4.41 12.57
C ASP A 258 -26.61 -5.18 11.29
N ARG A 259 -27.36 -4.56 10.37
CA ARG A 259 -27.63 -5.15 9.05
C ARG A 259 -26.39 -5.25 8.18
N ALA A 260 -25.49 -4.28 8.24
CA ALA A 260 -24.22 -4.31 7.52
C ALA A 260 -23.33 -5.44 8.03
N VAL A 261 -23.16 -5.58 9.35
CA VAL A 261 -22.38 -6.67 9.96
C VAL A 261 -22.99 -8.03 9.61
N ALA A 262 -24.31 -8.19 9.68
CA ALA A 262 -24.97 -9.42 9.28
C ALA A 262 -24.70 -9.79 7.80
N TYR A 263 -24.66 -8.80 6.92
CA TYR A 263 -24.27 -9.02 5.51
C TYR A 263 -22.78 -9.36 5.39
N TRP A 264 -21.88 -8.63 6.06
CA TRP A 264 -20.44 -8.85 5.99
C TRP A 264 -20.04 -10.26 6.47
N GLN A 265 -20.75 -10.82 7.44
CA GLN A 265 -20.57 -12.20 7.91
C GLN A 265 -20.87 -13.26 6.84
N THR A 266 -21.56 -12.91 5.76
CA THR A 266 -21.85 -13.82 4.64
C THR A 266 -20.76 -13.81 3.56
N LEU A 267 -19.83 -12.87 3.61
CA LEU A 267 -18.82 -12.64 2.57
C LEU A 267 -17.67 -13.66 2.56
N PRO A 268 -17.16 -14.16 3.70
CA PRO A 268 -16.06 -15.13 3.68
C PRO A 268 -16.33 -16.26 2.68
N SER A 269 -15.26 -16.72 2.01
CA SER A 269 -15.34 -17.81 1.05
C SER A 269 -16.01 -19.05 1.65
N ASP A 270 -16.81 -19.73 0.84
CA ASP A 270 -17.44 -20.98 1.26
C ASP A 270 -16.36 -22.05 1.54
N ALA A 271 -16.64 -22.98 2.46
CA ALA A 271 -15.67 -23.98 2.89
C ALA A 271 -15.12 -24.83 1.73
N ASP A 272 -15.99 -25.10 0.74
CA ASP A 272 -15.66 -25.90 -0.45
C ASP A 272 -15.34 -25.02 -1.68
N ALA A 273 -15.04 -23.73 -1.48
CA ALA A 273 -14.67 -22.84 -2.58
C ALA A 273 -13.39 -23.34 -3.27
N VAL A 274 -13.38 -23.25 -4.61
CA VAL A 274 -12.27 -23.72 -5.44
C VAL A 274 -11.46 -22.53 -5.93
N TYR A 275 -10.14 -22.65 -5.85
CA TYR A 275 -9.18 -21.66 -6.33
C TYR A 275 -8.40 -22.22 -7.53
N ASP A 276 -8.10 -21.36 -8.51
CA ASP A 276 -7.29 -21.74 -9.68
C ASP A 276 -5.83 -22.02 -9.28
N VAL A 277 -5.34 -21.32 -8.26
CA VAL A 277 -3.98 -21.47 -7.71
C VAL A 277 -4.03 -21.38 -6.20
N GLU A 278 -3.32 -22.29 -5.52
CA GLU A 278 -3.11 -22.25 -4.08
C GLU A 278 -1.62 -22.29 -3.73
N VAL A 279 -1.20 -21.42 -2.81
CA VAL A 279 0.17 -21.37 -2.30
C VAL A 279 0.14 -21.36 -0.77
N THR A 280 1.01 -22.14 -0.15
CA THR A 280 1.12 -22.19 1.31
C THR A 280 2.53 -21.82 1.76
N LEU A 281 2.63 -21.05 2.83
CA LEU A 281 3.88 -20.74 3.55
C LEU A 281 3.70 -21.11 5.03
N ALA A 282 4.77 -21.61 5.63
CA ALA A 282 4.87 -21.77 7.08
C ALA A 282 5.44 -20.47 7.69
N ALA A 283 4.83 -20.00 8.76
CA ALA A 283 5.27 -18.78 9.46
C ALA A 283 6.71 -18.89 9.97
N GLU A 284 7.09 -20.06 10.38
CA GLU A 284 8.41 -20.38 10.95
C GLU A 284 9.55 -20.21 9.91
N ASP A 285 9.23 -20.28 8.63
CA ASP A 285 10.18 -20.07 7.53
C ASP A 285 10.40 -18.58 7.20
N ILE A 286 9.62 -17.68 7.81
CA ILE A 286 9.69 -16.25 7.52
C ILE A 286 10.55 -15.55 8.57
N ALA A 287 11.56 -14.85 8.12
CA ALA A 287 12.47 -14.05 8.94
C ALA A 287 12.33 -12.56 8.57
N PRO A 288 12.89 -11.63 9.37
CA PRO A 288 13.03 -10.25 8.95
C PRO A 288 13.66 -10.15 7.56
N THR A 289 12.95 -9.50 6.63
CA THR A 289 13.20 -9.60 5.20
C THR A 289 13.59 -8.23 4.62
N VAL A 290 14.51 -8.24 3.66
CA VAL A 290 14.96 -7.06 2.92
C VAL A 290 15.09 -7.37 1.45
N THR A 291 14.83 -6.40 0.57
CA THR A 291 15.15 -6.55 -0.85
C THR A 291 16.60 -6.15 -1.12
N TRP A 292 17.34 -7.02 -1.80
CA TRP A 292 18.74 -6.74 -2.20
C TRP A 292 18.85 -6.06 -3.56
N GLY A 293 17.87 -6.27 -4.45
CA GLY A 293 17.90 -5.80 -5.83
C GLY A 293 16.92 -4.69 -6.13
N THR A 294 16.49 -4.60 -7.39
CA THR A 294 15.65 -3.54 -7.95
C THR A 294 14.17 -3.95 -8.12
N SER A 295 13.77 -5.02 -7.47
CA SER A 295 12.41 -5.55 -7.54
C SER A 295 11.97 -6.08 -6.17
N PRO A 296 10.68 -6.00 -5.79
CA PRO A 296 10.20 -6.62 -4.56
C PRO A 296 10.39 -8.14 -4.50
N GLU A 297 10.52 -8.83 -5.64
CA GLU A 297 10.84 -10.27 -5.67
C GLU A 297 12.28 -10.59 -5.29
N ASP A 298 13.18 -9.59 -5.32
CA ASP A 298 14.56 -9.72 -4.89
C ASP A 298 14.67 -9.71 -3.35
N ALA A 299 13.70 -10.30 -2.67
CA ALA A 299 13.58 -10.34 -1.21
C ALA A 299 14.33 -11.55 -0.63
N LEU A 300 15.07 -11.30 0.46
CA LEU A 300 15.79 -12.32 1.22
C LEU A 300 15.71 -12.03 2.73
N ALA A 301 15.85 -13.07 3.53
CA ALA A 301 16.10 -12.90 4.97
C ALA A 301 17.34 -12.03 5.19
N ILE A 302 17.32 -11.14 6.17
CA ILE A 302 18.43 -10.21 6.49
C ILE A 302 19.76 -10.92 6.75
N THR A 303 19.72 -12.16 7.21
CA THR A 303 20.90 -13.01 7.43
C THR A 303 21.54 -13.55 6.16
N GLY A 304 20.92 -13.31 5.00
CA GLY A 304 21.38 -13.75 3.69
C GLY A 304 22.53 -12.92 3.11
N SER A 305 22.87 -13.24 1.88
CA SER A 305 23.88 -12.52 1.11
C SER A 305 23.39 -12.26 -0.31
N VAL A 306 23.92 -11.24 -0.95
CA VAL A 306 23.66 -10.92 -2.36
C VAL A 306 23.93 -12.16 -3.22
N PRO A 307 22.94 -12.61 -4.01
CA PRO A 307 23.09 -13.83 -4.80
C PRO A 307 24.24 -13.74 -5.81
N ASN A 308 24.83 -14.89 -6.14
CA ASN A 308 25.83 -14.99 -7.22
C ASN A 308 25.14 -15.32 -8.56
N PRO A 309 25.13 -14.40 -9.55
CA PRO A 309 24.52 -14.65 -10.86
C PRO A 309 25.06 -15.89 -11.59
N GLU A 310 26.33 -16.25 -11.35
CA GLU A 310 26.94 -17.42 -11.98
C GLU A 310 26.26 -18.75 -11.60
N THR A 311 25.56 -18.79 -10.46
CA THR A 311 24.81 -19.96 -10.01
C THR A 311 23.44 -20.10 -10.66
N GLU A 312 22.94 -19.01 -11.29
CA GLU A 312 21.64 -19.01 -11.98
C GLU A 312 21.77 -19.65 -13.37
N LYS A 313 20.92 -20.63 -13.63
CA LYS A 313 20.95 -21.39 -14.89
C LYS A 313 20.19 -20.72 -16.02
N ASP A 314 19.11 -19.97 -15.68
CA ASP A 314 18.33 -19.22 -16.64
C ASP A 314 19.09 -17.95 -17.04
N ALA A 315 19.41 -17.82 -18.34
CA ALA A 315 20.20 -16.71 -18.87
C ALA A 315 19.50 -15.34 -18.66
N ASN A 316 18.17 -15.28 -18.76
CA ASN A 316 17.41 -14.03 -18.58
C ASN A 316 17.40 -13.62 -17.10
N LYS A 317 17.20 -14.59 -16.20
CA LYS A 317 17.27 -14.33 -14.75
C LYS A 317 18.67 -13.89 -14.36
N ARG A 318 19.72 -14.57 -14.88
CA ARG A 318 21.11 -14.18 -14.64
C ARG A 318 21.37 -12.74 -15.07
N ALA A 319 21.01 -12.38 -16.30
CA ALA A 319 21.19 -11.01 -16.81
C ALA A 319 20.42 -9.97 -15.99
N LYS A 320 19.21 -10.32 -15.49
CA LYS A 320 18.44 -9.47 -14.57
C LYS A 320 19.18 -9.26 -13.25
N MET A 321 19.73 -10.33 -12.66
CA MET A 321 20.51 -10.28 -11.42
C MET A 321 21.77 -9.44 -11.58
N GLU A 322 22.54 -9.63 -12.67
CA GLU A 322 23.74 -8.86 -12.98
C GLU A 322 23.43 -7.36 -13.08
N ARG A 323 22.36 -7.00 -13.79
CA ARG A 323 21.92 -5.61 -13.91
C ARG A 323 21.49 -5.02 -12.55
N ALA A 324 20.72 -5.76 -11.75
CA ALA A 324 20.28 -5.31 -10.44
C ALA A 324 21.48 -5.11 -9.49
N ILE A 325 22.45 -6.03 -9.47
CA ILE A 325 23.67 -5.92 -8.67
C ILE A 325 24.48 -4.70 -9.09
N ALA A 326 24.65 -4.48 -10.40
CA ALA A 326 25.37 -3.33 -10.94
C ALA A 326 24.69 -2.01 -10.57
N TYR A 327 23.36 -1.90 -10.75
CA TYR A 327 22.60 -0.70 -10.38
C TYR A 327 22.69 -0.43 -8.88
N MET A 328 22.46 -1.45 -8.06
CA MET A 328 22.53 -1.35 -6.60
C MET A 328 23.97 -1.17 -6.08
N GLY A 329 24.99 -1.32 -6.93
CA GLY A 329 26.39 -1.18 -6.54
C GLY A 329 26.80 -2.19 -5.46
N LEU A 330 26.36 -3.42 -5.61
CA LEU A 330 26.62 -4.54 -4.69
C LEU A 330 27.63 -5.51 -5.28
N THR A 331 28.10 -6.43 -4.44
CA THR A 331 29.01 -7.50 -4.84
C THR A 331 28.37 -8.86 -4.55
N PRO A 332 28.40 -9.82 -5.48
CA PRO A 332 27.94 -11.17 -5.22
C PRO A 332 28.58 -11.77 -3.96
N GLY A 333 27.78 -12.39 -3.10
CA GLY A 333 28.22 -12.94 -1.82
C GLY A 333 28.39 -11.93 -0.67
N GLN A 334 28.23 -10.63 -0.91
CA GLN A 334 28.22 -9.61 0.14
C GLN A 334 27.08 -9.89 1.12
N LYS A 335 27.33 -9.89 2.42
CA LYS A 335 26.29 -10.02 3.43
C LYS A 335 25.36 -8.83 3.37
N LEU A 336 24.05 -9.06 3.51
CA LEU A 336 23.07 -7.95 3.51
C LEU A 336 23.33 -6.98 4.65
N THR A 337 23.78 -7.46 5.79
CA THR A 337 24.14 -6.63 6.96
C THR A 337 25.39 -5.76 6.75
N ASP A 338 26.18 -5.99 5.70
CA ASP A 338 27.36 -5.16 5.38
C ASP A 338 27.01 -3.99 4.43
N ILE A 339 25.74 -3.91 3.99
CA ILE A 339 25.27 -2.88 3.05
C ILE A 339 25.01 -1.59 3.82
N LYS A 340 25.84 -0.57 3.61
CA LYS A 340 25.64 0.76 4.17
C LYS A 340 24.42 1.43 3.56
N VAL A 341 23.72 2.24 4.34
CA VAL A 341 22.62 3.09 3.90
C VAL A 341 22.88 4.54 4.28
N ASP A 342 22.43 5.47 3.44
CA ASP A 342 22.63 6.91 3.61
C ASP A 342 21.34 7.56 4.14
N THR A 343 20.20 7.00 3.78
CA THR A 343 18.88 7.53 4.10
C THR A 343 17.97 6.42 4.62
N VAL A 344 17.08 6.76 5.55
CA VAL A 344 15.97 5.89 6.00
C VAL A 344 14.65 6.62 5.79
N PHE A 345 13.66 5.90 5.25
CA PHE A 345 12.32 6.41 5.05
C PHE A 345 11.28 5.49 5.71
N ILE A 346 10.54 6.04 6.67
CA ILE A 346 9.37 5.40 7.29
C ILE A 346 8.14 6.18 6.86
N GLY A 347 7.28 5.58 6.06
CA GLY A 347 6.14 6.24 5.44
C GLY A 347 5.46 5.39 4.38
N SER A 348 4.81 6.02 3.39
CA SER A 348 4.07 5.39 2.30
C SER A 348 2.72 4.81 2.74
N CYS A 349 1.82 4.57 1.79
CA CYS A 349 0.56 3.89 2.06
C CYS A 349 0.73 2.46 2.61
N THR A 350 1.93 1.91 2.55
CA THR A 350 2.26 0.59 3.09
C THR A 350 2.42 0.64 4.61
N ASN A 351 3.27 1.53 5.13
CA ASN A 351 3.67 1.56 6.55
C ASN A 351 3.80 2.99 7.10
N SER A 352 2.70 3.67 7.25
CA SER A 352 2.62 5.03 7.81
C SER A 352 1.47 5.21 8.80
N ARG A 353 0.86 4.10 9.25
CA ARG A 353 -0.25 4.10 10.19
C ARG A 353 0.26 4.12 11.62
N ILE A 354 -0.63 4.37 12.56
CA ILE A 354 -0.24 4.56 13.96
C ILE A 354 0.50 3.36 14.56
N GLU A 355 0.15 2.12 14.20
CA GLU A 355 0.86 0.93 14.67
C GLU A 355 2.29 0.84 14.13
N ASP A 356 2.49 1.21 12.86
CA ASP A 356 3.81 1.26 12.25
C ASP A 356 4.72 2.26 12.98
N LEU A 357 4.17 3.44 13.30
CA LEU A 357 4.89 4.49 14.02
C LEU A 357 5.20 4.08 15.47
N ARG A 358 4.25 3.44 16.17
CA ARG A 358 4.48 2.91 17.53
C ARG A 358 5.58 1.86 17.54
N ALA A 359 5.54 0.92 16.60
CA ALA A 359 6.53 -0.15 16.50
C ALA A 359 7.94 0.40 16.17
N ALA A 360 8.02 1.41 15.30
CA ALA A 360 9.26 2.10 14.97
C ALA A 360 9.77 2.93 16.17
N ALA A 361 8.90 3.71 16.83
CA ALA A 361 9.27 4.54 17.97
C ALA A 361 9.79 3.73 19.15
N ALA A 362 9.15 2.58 19.45
CA ALA A 362 9.58 1.70 20.53
C ALA A 362 11.04 1.22 20.36
N LEU A 363 11.50 1.05 19.12
CA LEU A 363 12.89 0.69 18.84
C LEU A 363 13.83 1.91 18.83
N ALA A 364 13.33 3.10 18.48
CA ALA A 364 14.12 4.34 18.45
C ALA A 364 14.32 4.97 19.84
N GLU A 365 13.44 4.66 20.80
CA GLU A 365 13.41 5.28 22.13
C GLU A 365 14.75 5.17 22.85
N GLY A 366 15.28 6.32 23.30
CA GLY A 366 16.56 6.41 24.03
C GLY A 366 17.81 6.17 23.19
N ARG A 367 17.68 6.03 21.89
CA ARG A 367 18.78 5.77 20.93
C ARG A 367 18.99 6.94 19.99
N LYS A 368 20.04 6.89 19.17
CA LYS A 368 20.38 7.92 18.20
C LYS A 368 20.60 7.31 16.82
N VAL A 369 20.13 8.03 15.81
CA VAL A 369 20.44 7.77 14.39
C VAL A 369 21.95 7.88 14.18
N ALA A 370 22.53 7.03 13.36
CA ALA A 370 23.94 7.01 13.04
C ALA A 370 24.40 8.35 12.42
N ASP A 371 25.63 8.75 12.68
CA ASP A 371 26.19 10.01 12.19
C ASP A 371 26.12 10.09 10.65
N GLY A 372 25.63 11.22 10.13
CA GLY A 372 25.50 11.48 8.70
C GLY A 372 24.30 10.81 8.04
N MET A 373 23.49 10.06 8.78
CA MET A 373 22.25 9.43 8.28
C MET A 373 21.12 10.46 8.19
N ARG A 374 20.42 10.50 7.07
CA ARG A 374 19.14 11.19 6.93
C ARG A 374 18.00 10.21 7.21
N ALA A 375 17.18 10.46 8.21
CA ALA A 375 16.08 9.58 8.57
C ALA A 375 14.75 10.34 8.63
N LEU A 376 13.78 9.94 7.80
CA LEU A 376 12.49 10.60 7.69
C LEU A 376 11.38 9.70 8.23
N VAL A 377 10.46 10.30 8.98
CA VAL A 377 9.19 9.68 9.41
C VAL A 377 8.04 10.54 8.91
N VAL A 378 7.18 9.93 8.08
CA VAL A 378 6.05 10.61 7.44
C VAL A 378 4.75 9.91 7.83
N PRO A 379 3.91 10.51 8.67
CA PRO A 379 2.60 10.00 9.03
C PRO A 379 1.69 9.84 7.81
N GLY A 380 0.80 8.85 7.82
CA GLY A 380 -0.07 8.56 6.69
C GLY A 380 -1.22 9.54 6.49
N SER A 381 -1.63 10.23 7.55
CA SER A 381 -2.68 11.25 7.54
C SER A 381 -2.48 12.26 8.67
N GLY A 382 -3.20 13.38 8.62
CA GLY A 382 -3.24 14.35 9.71
C GLY A 382 -3.77 13.75 11.01
N LEU A 383 -4.75 12.84 10.93
CA LEU A 383 -5.27 12.13 12.10
C LEU A 383 -4.23 11.18 12.72
N VAL A 384 -3.46 10.47 11.91
CA VAL A 384 -2.34 9.65 12.39
C VAL A 384 -1.28 10.54 13.05
N LYS A 385 -0.97 11.69 12.44
CA LYS A 385 -0.01 12.65 12.98
C LYS A 385 -0.47 13.19 14.33
N GLU A 386 -1.71 13.67 14.42
CA GLU A 386 -2.30 14.16 15.67
C GLU A 386 -2.25 13.09 16.78
N GLN A 387 -2.63 11.86 16.46
CA GLN A 387 -2.58 10.75 17.40
C GLN A 387 -1.14 10.44 17.84
N ALA A 388 -0.20 10.38 16.91
CA ALA A 388 1.21 10.11 17.21
C ALA A 388 1.81 11.20 18.12
N GLU A 389 1.49 12.48 17.86
CA GLU A 389 1.93 13.62 18.69
C GLU A 389 1.27 13.59 20.07
N ALA A 390 -0.01 13.22 20.17
CA ALA A 390 -0.68 13.04 21.46
C ALA A 390 -0.06 11.92 22.32
N GLU A 391 0.45 10.88 21.65
CA GLU A 391 1.17 9.78 22.28
C GLU A 391 2.67 10.10 22.55
N GLY A 392 3.18 11.23 22.04
CA GLY A 392 4.58 11.66 22.19
C GLY A 392 5.57 10.93 21.27
N LEU A 393 5.10 10.23 20.25
CA LEU A 393 5.96 9.49 19.31
C LEU A 393 6.83 10.45 18.48
N ASP A 394 6.33 11.62 18.13
CA ASP A 394 7.08 12.70 17.47
C ASP A 394 8.35 13.06 18.25
N LYS A 395 8.23 13.20 19.57
CA LYS A 395 9.38 13.51 20.44
C LYS A 395 10.41 12.40 20.47
N VAL A 396 9.95 11.14 20.51
CA VAL A 396 10.85 9.97 20.44
C VAL A 396 11.65 10.01 19.15
N PHE A 397 11.01 10.25 18.00
CA PHE A 397 11.69 10.32 16.70
C PHE A 397 12.64 11.52 16.62
N ILE A 398 12.19 12.70 17.00
CA ILE A 398 13.02 13.92 16.98
C ILE A 398 14.22 13.77 17.91
N ASP A 399 13.99 13.26 19.13
CA ASP A 399 15.08 13.01 20.09
C ASP A 399 16.07 11.96 19.58
N ALA A 400 15.62 10.97 18.81
CA ALA A 400 16.49 10.00 18.17
C ALA A 400 17.24 10.57 16.95
N GLY A 401 16.81 11.72 16.39
CA GLY A 401 17.45 12.38 15.24
C GLY A 401 16.74 12.13 13.91
N PHE A 402 15.49 11.64 13.93
CA PHE A 402 14.64 11.57 12.74
C PHE A 402 14.00 12.92 12.42
N GLU A 403 13.73 13.16 11.15
CA GLU A 403 12.94 14.28 10.67
C GLU A 403 11.45 13.90 10.75
N TRP A 404 10.67 14.55 11.63
CA TRP A 404 9.24 14.42 11.71
C TRP A 404 8.56 15.28 10.67
N ARG A 405 7.73 14.68 9.81
CA ARG A 405 7.21 15.30 8.59
C ARG A 405 5.69 15.50 8.62
N GLU A 406 5.19 16.34 7.70
CA GLU A 406 3.77 16.46 7.40
C GLU A 406 3.27 15.26 6.59
N PRO A 407 1.95 14.91 6.71
CA PRO A 407 1.38 13.72 6.05
C PRO A 407 1.41 13.78 4.53
N GLY A 408 1.73 12.67 3.86
CA GLY A 408 1.70 12.56 2.41
C GLY A 408 2.47 11.35 1.90
N CYS A 409 2.48 11.15 0.59
CA CYS A 409 3.21 10.06 -0.04
C CYS A 409 4.73 10.23 0.03
N SER A 410 5.23 11.48 0.14
CA SER A 410 6.64 11.78 0.33
C SER A 410 7.54 11.05 -0.68
N MET A 411 8.55 10.38 -0.19
CA MET A 411 9.56 9.66 -0.97
C MET A 411 9.03 8.40 -1.69
N CYS A 412 7.78 7.99 -1.46
CA CYS A 412 7.23 6.78 -2.07
C CYS A 412 7.28 6.81 -3.62
N LEU A 413 7.04 7.98 -4.22
CA LEU A 413 7.06 8.20 -5.67
C LEU A 413 8.02 9.32 -6.10
N ALA A 414 8.59 10.07 -5.14
CA ALA A 414 9.49 11.19 -5.39
C ALA A 414 8.92 12.29 -6.32
N MET A 415 7.62 12.55 -6.22
CA MET A 415 6.93 13.62 -6.96
C MET A 415 6.95 14.97 -6.22
N ASN A 416 7.57 15.03 -5.06
CA ASN A 416 7.78 16.23 -4.24
C ASN A 416 9.27 16.42 -3.95
N ALA A 417 9.61 17.30 -3.01
CA ALA A 417 11.01 17.59 -2.65
C ALA A 417 11.72 16.40 -1.96
N ASP A 418 10.98 15.43 -1.42
CA ASP A 418 11.54 14.26 -0.76
C ASP A 418 11.98 13.22 -1.80
N LYS A 419 13.24 13.23 -2.14
CA LYS A 419 13.84 12.29 -3.11
C LYS A 419 15.29 12.00 -2.77
N LEU A 420 15.78 10.87 -3.27
CA LEU A 420 17.15 10.44 -3.18
C LEU A 420 18.01 11.15 -4.24
N ALA A 421 19.23 11.46 -3.88
CA ALA A 421 20.27 11.86 -4.83
C ALA A 421 20.79 10.63 -5.61
N GLU A 422 21.51 10.89 -6.70
CA GLU A 422 22.14 9.84 -7.50
C GLU A 422 23.14 9.04 -6.67
N GLY A 423 22.99 7.72 -6.67
CA GLY A 423 23.83 6.80 -5.91
C GLY A 423 23.47 6.67 -4.42
N GLU A 424 22.62 7.53 -3.89
CA GLU A 424 22.16 7.49 -2.50
C GLU A 424 21.35 6.23 -2.23
N ARG A 425 21.57 5.61 -1.08
CA ARG A 425 20.95 4.33 -0.70
C ARG A 425 19.99 4.52 0.47
N CYS A 426 18.79 3.98 0.30
CA CYS A 426 17.72 4.09 1.28
C CYS A 426 17.23 2.72 1.77
N ALA A 427 17.07 2.56 3.09
CA ALA A 427 16.21 1.55 3.68
C ALA A 427 14.81 2.14 3.86
N SER A 428 13.82 1.57 3.19
CA SER A 428 12.52 2.21 3.00
C SER A 428 11.35 1.27 3.32
N THR A 429 10.33 1.79 3.98
CA THR A 429 9.07 1.07 4.22
C THR A 429 8.08 1.21 3.06
N SER A 430 8.47 1.84 1.95
CA SER A 430 7.65 1.91 0.75
C SER A 430 7.37 0.53 0.14
N ASN A 431 6.60 0.48 -0.94
CA ASN A 431 6.12 -0.76 -1.54
C ASN A 431 6.90 -1.16 -2.81
N ARG A 432 7.60 -0.22 -3.46
CA ARG A 432 8.34 -0.41 -4.72
C ARG A 432 9.76 0.11 -4.62
N ASN A 433 10.68 -0.59 -5.28
CA ASN A 433 12.11 -0.24 -5.31
C ASN A 433 12.75 -0.39 -6.69
N PHE A 434 11.98 -0.28 -7.78
CA PHE A 434 12.57 -0.28 -9.12
C PHE A 434 13.49 0.93 -9.34
N GLU A 435 14.35 0.84 -10.33
CA GLU A 435 15.36 1.85 -10.66
C GLU A 435 14.75 3.26 -10.75
N GLY A 436 15.25 4.19 -9.94
CA GLY A 436 14.81 5.59 -9.91
C GLY A 436 13.50 5.87 -9.18
N ARG A 437 12.85 4.89 -8.55
CA ARG A 437 11.53 5.07 -7.89
C ARG A 437 11.51 6.19 -6.86
N GLN A 438 12.53 6.29 -6.03
CA GLN A 438 12.65 7.31 -4.97
C GLN A 438 13.59 8.48 -5.36
N GLY A 439 13.91 8.61 -6.65
CA GLY A 439 14.83 9.60 -7.20
C GLY A 439 15.76 8.98 -8.24
N ARG A 440 16.11 9.75 -9.26
CA ARG A 440 16.97 9.28 -10.35
C ARG A 440 18.32 8.76 -9.82
N GLY A 441 18.64 7.49 -10.11
CA GLY A 441 19.86 6.85 -9.64
C GLY A 441 19.85 6.46 -8.16
N GLY A 442 18.76 6.72 -7.42
CA GLY A 442 18.57 6.29 -6.04
C GLY A 442 18.45 4.78 -5.92
N ARG A 443 18.95 4.21 -4.83
CA ARG A 443 19.01 2.76 -4.55
C ARG A 443 18.17 2.45 -3.33
N THR A 444 17.09 1.70 -3.50
CA THR A 444 16.11 1.45 -2.42
C THR A 444 16.08 -0.02 -2.03
N HIS A 445 16.18 -0.27 -0.73
CA HIS A 445 15.91 -1.56 -0.10
C HIS A 445 14.58 -1.49 0.66
N LEU A 446 13.64 -2.37 0.34
CA LEU A 446 12.37 -2.46 1.07
C LEU A 446 12.58 -3.23 2.37
N VAL A 447 12.06 -2.67 3.46
CA VAL A 447 12.20 -3.21 4.81
C VAL A 447 10.91 -2.95 5.63
N SER A 448 10.75 -3.62 6.77
CA SER A 448 9.72 -3.28 7.76
C SER A 448 10.06 -2.02 8.55
N PRO A 449 9.09 -1.38 9.25
CA PRO A 449 9.36 -0.19 10.06
C PRO A 449 10.47 -0.39 11.10
N GLN A 450 10.47 -1.51 11.80
CA GLN A 450 11.51 -1.81 12.78
C GLN A 450 12.87 -2.04 12.13
N MET A 451 12.91 -2.70 10.97
CA MET A 451 14.15 -2.87 10.19
C MET A 451 14.68 -1.55 9.65
N ALA A 452 13.79 -0.61 9.30
CA ALA A 452 14.17 0.74 8.91
C ALA A 452 14.84 1.50 10.07
N VAL A 453 14.26 1.43 11.27
CA VAL A 453 14.88 2.00 12.48
C VAL A 453 16.21 1.32 12.79
N ALA A 454 16.28 -0.01 12.74
CA ALA A 454 17.53 -0.75 12.95
C ALA A 454 18.64 -0.26 12.00
N ALA A 455 18.29 -0.03 10.71
CA ALA A 455 19.19 0.52 9.73
C ALA A 455 19.61 1.98 10.06
N ALA A 456 18.66 2.81 10.50
CA ALA A 456 18.96 4.19 10.91
C ALA A 456 19.95 4.27 12.07
N LEU A 457 19.78 3.39 13.06
CA LEU A 457 20.66 3.35 14.23
C LEU A 457 22.06 2.79 13.92
N SER A 458 22.15 1.87 12.96
CA SER A 458 23.40 1.15 12.63
C SER A 458 24.20 1.78 11.49
N GLY A 459 23.61 2.59 10.65
CA GLY A 459 24.25 3.12 9.43
C GLY A 459 24.36 2.11 8.28
N HIS A 460 23.77 0.91 8.45
CA HIS A 460 23.75 -0.17 7.47
C HIS A 460 22.48 -1.02 7.67
N LEU A 461 22.14 -1.87 6.70
CA LEU A 461 21.06 -2.83 6.89
C LEU A 461 21.38 -3.72 8.11
N ALA A 462 20.48 -3.80 9.06
CA ALA A 462 20.71 -4.47 10.33
C ALA A 462 19.58 -5.45 10.67
N ASP A 463 19.93 -6.53 11.34
CA ASP A 463 18.96 -7.49 11.85
C ASP A 463 18.35 -6.93 13.14
N VAL A 464 17.08 -6.61 13.10
CA VAL A 464 16.34 -6.02 14.21
C VAL A 464 16.40 -6.89 15.49
N ARG A 465 16.64 -8.19 15.37
CA ARG A 465 16.76 -9.13 16.48
C ARG A 465 18.04 -8.92 17.30
N ASN A 466 18.98 -8.16 16.78
CA ASN A 466 20.28 -7.89 17.39
C ASN A 466 20.43 -6.43 17.88
N ILE A 467 19.36 -5.63 17.85
CA ILE A 467 19.37 -4.20 18.20
C ILE A 467 18.90 -3.97 19.64
#